data_701d5d7fc6eb0317cf6e2cb9c37bc392
#
_entry.id   701d5d7fc6eb0317cf6e2cb9c37bc392
#
_cell.length_a   1.000
_cell.length_b   1.000
_cell.length_c   1.000
_cell.angle_alpha   90.00
_cell.angle_beta   90.00
_cell.angle_gamma   90.00
#
_symmetry.space_group_name_H-M   'P 1'
#
loop_
_entity.id
_entity.type
_entity.pdbx_description
1 polymer ?
#
loop_
_entity_poly.entity_id
_entity_poly.type
_entity_poly.pdbx_seq_one_letter_code
_entity_poly.pdbx_strand_id
1 'polypeptide(L)'
;MTKIESAFSGVMVCQGDIWVADYTEQTKGFPKCERKEVTIQEMPFVDIAAFHLQNPSRTEILAVNFECNKGFFPEGVQDCECMFRPKNVGKGWLLLCELKYCKYGNIAANADKAYSQLIDTWKLLDGKGFYDRKHCKVFLNISVPEHEYDLSPFLGFVGNQDEQLTYRKKYKLHLLGVNSVLVVSSGILMTVRPQI
;
A
#
# COMPACT_ATOMS: atom_id res chain seq x y z
N MET A 1 -9.36 -21.34 -2.14
CA MET A 1 -9.71 -19.92 -2.29
C MET A 1 -9.54 -19.25 -0.93
N THR A 2 -8.72 -18.23 -0.84
CA THR A 2 -8.50 -17.50 0.40
C THR A 2 -9.69 -16.56 0.70
N LYS A 3 -9.82 -16.09 1.94
CA LYS A 3 -10.85 -15.09 2.31
C LYS A 3 -10.77 -13.82 1.45
N ILE A 4 -9.57 -13.45 1.02
CA ILE A 4 -9.34 -12.29 0.14
C ILE A 4 -9.92 -12.55 -1.24
N GLU A 5 -9.58 -13.67 -1.86
CA GLU A 5 -10.09 -14.03 -3.19
C GLU A 5 -11.62 -14.18 -3.23
N SER A 6 -12.27 -14.47 -2.09
CA SER A 6 -13.72 -14.52 -2.01
C SER A 6 -14.40 -13.19 -1.72
N ALA A 7 -13.68 -12.22 -1.16
CA ALA A 7 -14.23 -10.93 -0.74
C ALA A 7 -14.00 -9.81 -1.74
N PHE A 8 -12.96 -9.92 -2.57
CA PHE A 8 -12.55 -8.88 -3.52
C PHE A 8 -12.59 -9.39 -4.95
N SER A 9 -13.06 -8.54 -5.86
CA SER A 9 -12.98 -8.77 -7.30
C SER A 9 -11.61 -8.37 -7.85
N GLY A 10 -11.21 -8.98 -8.98
CA GLY A 10 -9.97 -8.61 -9.67
C GLY A 10 -8.70 -8.85 -8.86
N VAL A 11 -8.70 -9.80 -7.93
CA VAL A 11 -7.49 -10.17 -7.18
C VAL A 11 -6.45 -10.76 -8.15
N MET A 12 -5.28 -10.13 -8.22
CA MET A 12 -4.17 -10.63 -9.01
C MET A 12 -3.30 -11.55 -8.14
N VAL A 13 -2.78 -12.61 -8.75
CA VAL A 13 -1.74 -13.48 -8.15
C VAL A 13 -0.46 -13.25 -8.91
N CYS A 14 0.50 -12.58 -8.28
CA CYS A 14 1.76 -12.19 -8.88
C CYS A 14 2.92 -12.99 -8.30
N GLN A 15 3.92 -13.33 -9.11
CA GLN A 15 5.18 -13.97 -8.68
C GLN A 15 6.41 -13.12 -9.04
N GLY A 16 6.25 -12.16 -9.93
CA GLY A 16 7.26 -11.17 -10.27
C GLY A 16 7.21 -9.94 -9.36
N ASP A 17 7.99 -8.94 -9.72
CA ASP A 17 7.89 -7.61 -9.16
C ASP A 17 6.55 -6.99 -9.50
N ILE A 18 6.06 -6.09 -8.63
CA ILE A 18 4.76 -5.44 -8.81
C ILE A 18 4.94 -3.93 -8.77
N TRP A 19 4.37 -3.25 -9.74
CA TRP A 19 4.33 -1.79 -9.78
C TRP A 19 2.90 -1.30 -9.60
N VAL A 20 2.75 -0.17 -8.89
CA VAL A 20 1.47 0.49 -8.68
C VAL A 20 1.60 1.96 -9.04
N ALA A 21 0.68 2.45 -9.84
CA ALA A 21 0.54 3.86 -10.18
C ALA A 21 -0.93 4.29 -10.07
N ASP A 22 -1.14 5.54 -9.65
CA ASP A 22 -2.45 6.19 -9.67
C ASP A 22 -2.47 7.28 -10.74
N TYR A 23 -3.30 7.09 -11.74
CA TYR A 23 -3.48 8.01 -12.87
C TYR A 23 -4.62 9.02 -12.65
N THR A 24 -5.27 9.02 -11.50
CA THR A 24 -6.47 9.84 -11.24
C THR A 24 -6.22 11.32 -11.54
N GLU A 25 -5.12 11.88 -11.04
CA GLU A 25 -4.81 13.29 -11.26
C GLU A 25 -4.42 13.61 -12.71
N GLN A 26 -3.67 12.72 -13.38
CA GLN A 26 -3.24 12.92 -14.77
C GLN A 26 -4.41 12.82 -15.75
N THR A 27 -5.43 12.03 -15.43
CA THR A 27 -6.54 11.75 -16.35
C THR A 27 -7.86 12.43 -15.97
N LYS A 28 -7.91 13.19 -14.87
CA LYS A 28 -9.14 13.86 -14.40
C LYS A 28 -9.79 14.79 -15.43
N GLY A 29 -9.00 15.38 -16.33
CA GLY A 29 -9.48 16.24 -17.42
C GLY A 29 -10.02 15.47 -18.63
N PHE A 30 -9.88 14.15 -18.70
CA PHE A 30 -10.31 13.33 -19.81
C PHE A 30 -11.80 12.97 -19.70
N PRO A 31 -12.45 12.58 -20.82
CA PRO A 31 -13.77 11.97 -20.77
C PRO A 31 -13.81 10.80 -19.81
N LYS A 32 -14.92 10.60 -19.12
CA LYS A 32 -15.04 9.59 -18.03
C LYS A 32 -14.65 8.18 -18.49
N CYS A 33 -14.91 7.83 -19.76
CA CYS A 33 -14.54 6.53 -20.34
C CYS A 33 -13.03 6.36 -20.61
N GLU A 34 -12.25 7.45 -20.58
CA GLU A 34 -10.81 7.46 -20.83
C GLU A 34 -9.99 7.71 -19.56
N ARG A 35 -10.67 7.94 -18.43
CA ARG A 35 -9.99 8.12 -17.15
C ARG A 35 -9.38 6.81 -16.70
N LYS A 36 -8.11 6.91 -16.31
CA LYS A 36 -7.41 5.83 -15.64
C LYS A 36 -7.37 6.15 -14.14
N GLU A 37 -7.44 5.13 -13.36
CA GLU A 37 -7.37 5.16 -11.90
C GLU A 37 -6.15 4.35 -11.45
N VAL A 38 -6.19 3.81 -10.25
CA VAL A 38 -5.12 2.96 -9.74
C VAL A 38 -4.91 1.74 -10.65
N THR A 39 -3.66 1.53 -11.03
CA THR A 39 -3.26 0.41 -11.90
C THR A 39 -2.17 -0.40 -11.20
N ILE A 40 -2.34 -1.73 -11.16
CA ILE A 40 -1.37 -2.69 -10.63
C ILE A 40 -0.90 -3.59 -11.78
N GLN A 41 0.41 -3.77 -11.96
CA GLN A 41 0.95 -4.65 -13.02
C GLN A 41 2.32 -5.21 -12.63
N GLU A 42 2.79 -6.26 -13.36
CA GLU A 42 4.10 -6.90 -13.15
C GLU A 42 5.22 -6.31 -14.06
N MET A 43 4.94 -5.24 -14.77
CA MET A 43 5.90 -4.52 -15.60
C MET A 43 6.03 -3.07 -15.14
N PRO A 44 7.22 -2.45 -15.22
CA PRO A 44 7.37 -1.05 -14.85
C PRO A 44 6.52 -0.14 -15.75
N PHE A 45 6.02 0.95 -15.20
CA PHE A 45 5.39 2.02 -15.96
C PHE A 45 6.48 2.85 -16.65
N VAL A 46 6.21 3.31 -17.87
CA VAL A 46 7.13 4.13 -18.66
C VAL A 46 6.75 5.62 -18.64
N ASP A 47 5.53 5.93 -18.24
CA ASP A 47 4.89 7.25 -18.37
C ASP A 47 4.58 7.91 -17.03
N ILE A 48 4.72 7.18 -15.93
CA ILE A 48 4.45 7.68 -14.58
C ILE A 48 5.39 7.00 -13.56
N ALA A 49 5.84 7.77 -12.56
CA ALA A 49 6.55 7.19 -11.42
C ALA A 49 5.60 6.28 -10.61
N ALA A 50 6.11 5.19 -10.08
CA ALA A 50 5.28 4.17 -9.45
C ALA A 50 5.87 3.67 -8.12
N PHE A 51 5.01 3.19 -7.23
CA PHE A 51 5.43 2.36 -6.11
C PHE A 51 5.90 1.01 -6.63
N HIS A 52 7.01 0.50 -6.10
CA HIS A 52 7.62 -0.76 -6.53
C HIS A 52 7.72 -1.78 -5.39
N LEU A 53 7.03 -2.89 -5.52
CA LEU A 53 7.19 -4.05 -4.65
C LEU A 53 8.10 -5.06 -5.36
N GLN A 54 9.37 -5.11 -4.92
CA GLN A 54 10.39 -6.02 -5.43
C GLN A 54 10.14 -7.42 -4.88
N ASN A 55 10.06 -8.43 -5.74
CA ASN A 55 9.80 -9.81 -5.35
C ASN A 55 10.80 -10.82 -5.95
N PRO A 56 12.11 -10.67 -5.71
CA PRO A 56 13.12 -11.61 -6.21
C PRO A 56 12.95 -13.02 -5.64
N SER A 57 12.25 -13.15 -4.52
CA SER A 57 11.95 -14.45 -3.91
C SER A 57 10.89 -15.25 -4.68
N ARG A 58 10.21 -14.63 -5.67
CA ARG A 58 9.09 -15.20 -6.41
C ARG A 58 7.98 -15.75 -5.51
N THR A 59 7.81 -15.16 -4.33
CA THR A 59 6.69 -15.46 -3.44
C THR A 59 5.38 -15.15 -4.15
N GLU A 60 4.40 -16.08 -4.12
CA GLU A 60 3.05 -15.78 -4.62
C GLU A 60 2.40 -14.70 -3.77
N ILE A 61 2.07 -13.57 -4.37
CA ILE A 61 1.48 -12.40 -3.72
C ILE A 61 0.08 -12.17 -4.27
N LEU A 62 -0.89 -12.03 -3.37
CA LEU A 62 -2.20 -11.49 -3.70
C LEU A 62 -2.10 -9.97 -3.72
N ALA A 63 -2.45 -9.37 -4.84
CA ALA A 63 -2.56 -7.93 -5.02
C ALA A 63 -4.04 -7.57 -5.23
N VAL A 64 -4.54 -6.64 -4.43
CA VAL A 64 -5.93 -6.14 -4.47
C VAL A 64 -5.92 -4.65 -4.76
N ASN A 65 -6.60 -4.26 -5.81
CA ASN A 65 -6.91 -2.87 -6.11
C ASN A 65 -8.25 -2.51 -5.45
N PHE A 66 -8.25 -1.57 -4.50
CA PHE A 66 -9.47 -1.17 -3.81
C PHE A 66 -10.35 -0.24 -4.65
N GLU A 67 -9.80 0.45 -5.65
CA GLU A 67 -10.60 1.23 -6.59
C GLU A 67 -11.65 0.37 -7.30
N CYS A 68 -11.29 -0.86 -7.68
CA CYS A 68 -12.21 -1.84 -8.26
C CYS A 68 -13.18 -2.46 -7.23
N ASN A 69 -13.04 -2.13 -5.94
CA ASN A 69 -13.74 -2.77 -4.82
C ASN A 69 -14.43 -1.77 -3.88
N LYS A 70 -14.80 -0.60 -4.37
CA LYS A 70 -15.45 0.47 -3.57
C LYS A 70 -16.68 -0.02 -2.79
N GLY A 71 -17.45 -0.95 -3.34
CA GLY A 71 -18.61 -1.54 -2.66
C GLY A 71 -18.29 -2.37 -1.41
N PHE A 72 -17.02 -2.70 -1.18
CA PHE A 72 -16.57 -3.36 0.05
C PHE A 72 -16.53 -2.40 1.25
N PHE A 73 -16.32 -1.12 1.00
CA PHE A 73 -16.17 -0.08 2.02
C PHE A 73 -17.53 0.54 2.34
N PRO A 74 -17.91 0.63 3.62
CA PRO A 74 -19.11 1.36 4.04
C PRO A 74 -19.04 2.84 3.65
N GLU A 75 -20.19 3.48 3.47
CA GLU A 75 -20.28 4.92 3.24
C GLU A 75 -19.56 5.70 4.35
N GLY A 76 -18.73 6.68 3.97
CA GLY A 76 -17.95 7.51 4.89
C GLY A 76 -16.63 6.88 5.36
N VAL A 77 -16.37 5.61 5.05
CA VAL A 77 -15.06 5.00 5.31
C VAL A 77 -14.12 5.30 4.14
N GLN A 78 -12.99 5.92 4.45
CA GLN A 78 -11.95 6.18 3.45
C GLN A 78 -11.11 4.91 3.24
N ASP A 79 -10.87 4.57 1.98
CA ASP A 79 -10.01 3.46 1.59
C ASP A 79 -8.66 3.94 1.07
N CYS A 80 -7.61 3.16 1.31
CA CYS A 80 -6.34 3.31 0.61
C CYS A 80 -6.41 2.62 -0.76
N GLU A 81 -5.40 2.80 -1.59
CA GLU A 81 -5.47 2.37 -2.99
C GLU A 81 -5.32 0.88 -3.19
N CYS A 82 -4.43 0.23 -2.44
CA CYS A 82 -4.18 -1.18 -2.66
C CYS A 82 -3.68 -1.95 -1.44
N MET A 83 -3.76 -3.27 -1.55
CA MET A 83 -3.31 -4.22 -0.55
C MET A 83 -2.49 -5.34 -1.19
N PHE A 84 -1.42 -5.73 -0.50
CA PHE A 84 -0.59 -6.88 -0.86
C PHE A 84 -0.41 -7.83 0.32
N ARG A 85 -0.40 -9.12 0.04
CA ARG A 85 0.01 -10.14 1.02
C ARG A 85 0.44 -11.42 0.32
N PRO A 86 1.29 -12.24 0.95
CA PRO A 86 1.57 -13.59 0.47
C PRO A 86 0.30 -14.44 0.45
N LYS A 87 0.14 -15.27 -0.59
CA LYS A 87 -1.07 -16.09 -0.80
C LYS A 87 -1.20 -17.20 0.22
N ASN A 88 -0.13 -17.92 0.49
CA ASN A 88 -0.12 -19.13 1.29
C ASN A 88 0.66 -18.95 2.58
N VAL A 89 0.03 -18.38 3.64
CA VAL A 89 0.76 -18.17 4.88
C VAL A 89 -0.07 -18.32 6.14
N GLY A 90 0.45 -19.15 7.06
CA GLY A 90 0.04 -19.12 8.47
C GLY A 90 0.68 -17.97 9.26
N LYS A 91 1.94 -17.57 8.91
CA LYS A 91 2.62 -16.38 9.43
C LYS A 91 3.10 -15.55 8.24
N GLY A 92 2.79 -14.26 8.22
CA GLY A 92 3.12 -13.43 7.07
C GLY A 92 3.04 -11.95 7.34
N TRP A 93 2.85 -11.23 6.27
CA TRP A 93 2.67 -9.78 6.30
C TRP A 93 1.46 -9.36 5.45
N LEU A 94 0.95 -8.18 5.76
CA LEU A 94 -0.04 -7.44 5.02
C LEU A 94 0.52 -6.04 4.78
N LEU A 95 0.58 -5.60 3.55
CA LEU A 95 0.96 -4.24 3.18
C LEU A 95 -0.27 -3.53 2.62
N LEU A 96 -0.64 -2.42 3.24
CA LEU A 96 -1.57 -1.44 2.69
C LEU A 96 -0.75 -0.28 2.14
N CYS A 97 -1.07 0.17 0.94
CA CYS A 97 -0.34 1.24 0.28
C CYS A 97 -1.30 2.31 -0.22
N GLU A 98 -0.93 3.55 0.07
CA GLU A 98 -1.55 4.76 -0.43
C GLU A 98 -0.52 5.54 -1.24
N LEU A 99 -0.88 6.00 -2.44
CA LEU A 99 -0.03 6.78 -3.32
C LEU A 99 -0.44 8.26 -3.31
N LYS A 100 0.55 9.14 -3.34
CA LYS A 100 0.31 10.59 -3.44
C LYS A 100 1.19 11.19 -4.52
N TYR A 101 0.55 11.72 -5.55
CA TYR A 101 1.21 12.52 -6.59
C TYR A 101 0.97 13.99 -6.27
N CYS A 102 1.97 14.66 -5.72
CA CYS A 102 1.83 16.04 -5.27
C CYS A 102 3.17 16.78 -5.27
N LYS A 103 3.11 18.11 -5.38
CA LYS A 103 4.29 18.95 -5.23
C LYS A 103 4.89 18.79 -3.82
N TYR A 104 6.21 18.96 -3.72
CA TYR A 104 6.97 18.83 -2.48
C TYR A 104 6.33 19.55 -1.29
N GLY A 105 5.95 20.81 -1.43
CA GLY A 105 5.34 21.59 -0.35
C GLY A 105 3.99 21.07 0.17
N ASN A 106 3.35 20.15 -0.57
CA ASN A 106 2.05 19.58 -0.22
C ASN A 106 2.16 18.19 0.40
N ILE A 107 3.37 17.62 0.50
CA ILE A 107 3.56 16.23 0.95
C ILE A 107 3.03 16.03 2.38
N ALA A 108 3.34 16.96 3.31
CA ALA A 108 2.90 16.84 4.70
C ALA A 108 1.36 16.77 4.83
N ALA A 109 0.65 17.71 4.18
CA ALA A 109 -0.82 17.71 4.20
C ALA A 109 -1.43 16.48 3.54
N ASN A 110 -0.81 15.97 2.46
CA ASN A 110 -1.25 14.75 1.81
C ASN A 110 -0.94 13.50 2.64
N ALA A 111 0.16 13.51 3.41
CA ALA A 111 0.51 12.42 4.30
C ALA A 111 -0.53 12.21 5.41
N ASP A 112 -1.06 13.29 6.00
CA ASP A 112 -2.12 13.21 7.02
C ASP A 112 -3.39 12.56 6.47
N LYS A 113 -3.80 12.95 5.25
CA LYS A 113 -4.94 12.34 4.57
C LYS A 113 -4.69 10.87 4.26
N ALA A 114 -3.53 10.54 3.70
CA ALA A 114 -3.12 9.18 3.38
C ALA A 114 -3.08 8.28 4.62
N TYR A 115 -2.61 8.82 5.74
CA TYR A 115 -2.61 8.12 7.02
C TYR A 115 -4.03 7.76 7.46
N SER A 116 -4.98 8.69 7.39
CA SER A 116 -6.37 8.43 7.75
C SER A 116 -6.97 7.33 6.88
N GLN A 117 -6.74 7.35 5.55
CA GLN A 117 -7.18 6.32 4.61
C GLN A 117 -6.62 4.93 4.97
N LEU A 118 -5.31 4.85 5.25
CA LEU A 118 -4.64 3.61 5.66
C LEU A 118 -5.19 3.05 6.98
N ILE A 119 -5.40 3.91 7.98
CA ILE A 119 -5.92 3.52 9.29
C ILE A 119 -7.37 3.02 9.19
N ASP A 120 -8.21 3.69 8.42
CA ASP A 120 -9.61 3.29 8.26
C ASP A 120 -9.73 1.97 7.50
N THR A 121 -8.95 1.82 6.41
CA THR A 121 -8.83 0.54 5.69
C THR A 121 -8.36 -0.58 6.63
N TRP A 122 -7.28 -0.33 7.39
CA TRP A 122 -6.76 -1.31 8.34
C TRP A 122 -7.80 -1.72 9.38
N LYS A 123 -8.49 -0.77 10.02
CA LYS A 123 -9.54 -1.06 11.02
C LYS A 123 -10.65 -1.93 10.44
N LEU A 124 -11.08 -1.63 9.20
CA LEU A 124 -12.11 -2.40 8.52
C LEU A 124 -11.67 -3.85 8.26
N LEU A 125 -10.47 -4.04 7.70
CA LEU A 125 -9.91 -5.36 7.42
C LEU A 125 -9.71 -6.18 8.69
N ASP A 126 -9.23 -5.54 9.74
CA ASP A 126 -9.00 -6.12 11.05
C ASP A 126 -10.31 -6.54 11.71
N GLY A 127 -11.31 -5.65 11.75
CA GLY A 127 -12.64 -5.94 12.29
C GLY A 127 -13.35 -7.07 11.55
N LYS A 128 -13.13 -7.19 10.25
CA LYS A 128 -13.65 -8.29 9.41
C LYS A 128 -12.79 -9.57 9.46
N GLY A 129 -11.66 -9.58 10.18
CA GLY A 129 -10.79 -10.74 10.37
C GLY A 129 -10.10 -11.23 9.07
N PHE A 130 -9.56 -10.30 8.28
CA PHE A 130 -8.84 -10.65 7.04
C PHE A 130 -7.43 -11.18 7.27
N TYR A 131 -6.90 -11.05 8.47
CA TYR A 131 -5.60 -11.58 8.86
C TYR A 131 -5.60 -11.97 10.36
N ASP A 132 -4.65 -12.81 10.74
CA ASP A 132 -4.45 -13.16 12.15
C ASP A 132 -3.47 -12.18 12.81
N ARG A 133 -3.96 -11.36 13.72
CA ARG A 133 -3.15 -10.39 14.50
C ARG A 133 -1.95 -11.00 15.21
N LYS A 134 -2.01 -12.27 15.56
CA LYS A 134 -0.91 -12.95 16.28
C LYS A 134 0.25 -13.29 15.35
N HIS A 135 -0.05 -13.57 14.09
CA HIS A 135 0.89 -14.14 13.15
C HIS A 135 1.16 -13.27 11.91
N CYS A 136 0.47 -12.15 11.77
CA CYS A 136 0.63 -11.23 10.66
C CYS A 136 1.21 -9.88 11.11
N LYS A 137 2.26 -9.41 10.45
CA LYS A 137 2.76 -8.03 10.57
C LYS A 137 2.01 -7.18 9.56
N VAL A 138 1.49 -6.04 10.00
CA VAL A 138 0.81 -5.11 9.10
C VAL A 138 1.70 -3.90 8.84
N PHE A 139 1.88 -3.59 7.59
CA PHE A 139 2.61 -2.42 7.11
C PHE A 139 1.63 -1.45 6.48
N LEU A 140 1.66 -0.20 6.92
CA LEU A 140 0.93 0.92 6.35
C LEU A 140 1.95 1.81 5.65
N ASN A 141 1.89 1.90 4.33
CA ASN A 141 2.86 2.64 3.54
C ASN A 141 2.21 3.82 2.83
N ILE A 142 2.82 4.99 2.96
CA ILE A 142 2.56 6.13 2.09
C ILE A 142 3.70 6.22 1.09
N SER A 143 3.37 6.15 -0.20
CA SER A 143 4.30 6.32 -1.29
C SER A 143 4.08 7.68 -1.96
N VAL A 144 5.18 8.40 -2.25
CA VAL A 144 5.16 9.61 -3.08
C VAL A 144 6.16 9.39 -4.21
N PRO A 145 5.76 8.68 -5.29
CA PRO A 145 6.69 8.15 -6.27
C PRO A 145 7.54 9.19 -7.00
N GLU A 146 7.03 10.42 -7.13
CA GLU A 146 7.76 11.54 -7.78
C GLU A 146 8.90 12.12 -6.92
N HIS A 147 9.04 11.70 -5.65
CA HIS A 147 9.99 12.28 -4.67
C HIS A 147 10.86 11.21 -4.00
N GLU A 148 11.62 10.45 -4.80
CA GLU A 148 12.38 9.28 -4.32
C GLU A 148 13.44 9.61 -3.26
N TYR A 149 13.98 10.82 -3.26
CA TYR A 149 15.18 11.15 -2.48
C TYR A 149 14.92 12.00 -1.25
N ASP A 150 13.72 12.51 -1.06
CA ASP A 150 13.45 13.41 0.04
C ASP A 150 12.51 12.77 1.08
N LEU A 151 13.12 12.18 2.09
CA LEU A 151 12.42 11.58 3.23
C LEU A 151 11.96 12.59 4.28
N SER A 152 12.33 13.89 4.15
CA SER A 152 12.10 14.88 5.20
C SER A 152 10.62 15.10 5.55
N PRO A 153 9.68 15.17 4.59
CA PRO A 153 8.26 15.22 4.88
C PRO A 153 7.70 13.94 5.51
N PHE A 154 8.27 12.80 5.16
CA PHE A 154 7.90 11.52 5.76
C PHE A 154 8.40 11.38 7.19
N LEU A 155 9.54 12.00 7.54
CA LEU A 155 10.04 12.00 8.90
C LEU A 155 9.09 12.69 9.87
N GLY A 156 8.34 13.71 9.44
CA GLY A 156 7.26 14.33 10.24
C GLY A 156 6.10 13.37 10.51
N PHE A 157 5.71 12.59 9.49
CA PHE A 157 4.61 11.63 9.55
C PHE A 157 5.03 10.32 10.25
N VAL A 158 6.20 9.76 9.90
CA VAL A 158 6.74 8.51 10.46
C VAL A 158 7.66 8.79 11.66
N GLY A 159 7.97 10.04 11.94
CA GLY A 159 9.04 10.47 12.84
C GLY A 159 8.66 10.53 14.32
N ASN A 160 7.38 10.39 14.66
CA ASN A 160 7.01 10.26 16.07
C ASN A 160 7.34 8.85 16.56
N GLN A 161 8.56 8.69 17.08
CA GLN A 161 9.09 7.39 17.53
C GLN A 161 8.22 6.76 18.62
N ASP A 162 7.64 7.55 19.51
CA ASP A 162 6.80 7.06 20.60
C ASP A 162 5.47 6.53 20.05
N GLU A 163 4.89 7.22 19.08
CA GLU A 163 3.69 6.77 18.40
C GLU A 163 3.96 5.49 17.60
N GLN A 164 5.03 5.43 16.83
CA GLN A 164 5.44 4.21 16.13
C GLN A 164 5.67 3.03 17.07
N LEU A 165 6.33 3.25 18.20
CA LEU A 165 6.54 2.21 19.20
C LEU A 165 5.22 1.74 19.79
N THR A 166 4.28 2.65 20.03
CA THR A 166 2.93 2.32 20.51
C THR A 166 2.17 1.47 19.50
N TYR A 167 2.16 1.86 18.21
CA TYR A 167 1.53 1.08 17.16
C TYR A 167 2.19 -0.29 16.99
N ARG A 168 3.51 -0.37 17.02
CA ARG A 168 4.24 -1.65 16.96
C ARG A 168 3.90 -2.58 18.11
N LYS A 169 3.94 -2.07 19.35
CA LYS A 169 3.72 -2.88 20.55
C LYS A 169 2.26 -3.33 20.67
N LYS A 170 1.32 -2.40 20.50
CA LYS A 170 -0.11 -2.64 20.75
C LYS A 170 -0.81 -3.33 19.58
N TYR A 171 -0.49 -2.93 18.35
CA TYR A 171 -1.23 -3.36 17.16
C TYR A 171 -0.40 -4.15 16.15
N LYS A 172 0.91 -4.29 16.38
CA LYS A 172 1.88 -4.85 15.42
C LYS A 172 1.88 -4.15 14.07
N LEU A 173 1.55 -2.86 14.07
CA LEU A 173 1.57 -1.99 12.90
C LEU A 173 2.96 -1.41 12.68
N HIS A 174 3.37 -1.36 11.43
CA HIS A 174 4.60 -0.71 10.96
C HIS A 174 4.21 0.41 9.99
N LEU A 175 4.52 1.66 10.37
CA LEU A 175 4.29 2.81 9.49
C LEU A 175 5.52 3.00 8.60
N LEU A 176 5.31 3.09 7.29
CA LEU A 176 6.34 3.28 6.29
C LEU A 176 6.03 4.52 5.44
N GLY A 177 7.11 5.18 4.95
CA GLY A 177 7.03 6.24 3.96
C GLY A 177 8.08 5.96 2.89
N VAL A 178 7.84 5.00 2.01
CA VAL A 178 8.82 4.55 1.02
C VAL A 178 8.16 4.28 -0.33
N ASN A 179 8.94 4.48 -1.41
CA ASN A 179 8.49 4.19 -2.77
C ASN A 179 8.85 2.77 -3.22
N SER A 180 9.62 2.03 -2.41
CA SER A 180 9.94 0.65 -2.72
C SER A 180 10.07 -0.21 -1.46
N VAL A 181 9.62 -1.46 -1.58
CA VAL A 181 9.75 -2.51 -0.57
C VAL A 181 10.29 -3.79 -1.20
N LEU A 182 10.96 -4.61 -0.39
CA LEU A 182 11.55 -5.89 -0.82
C LEU A 182 10.86 -7.06 -0.11
N VAL A 183 10.31 -7.96 -0.89
CA VAL A 183 9.82 -9.26 -0.42
C VAL A 183 10.98 -10.24 -0.32
N VAL A 184 11.46 -10.45 0.89
CA VAL A 184 12.52 -11.44 1.16
C VAL A 184 11.95 -12.85 1.19
N SER A 185 10.74 -12.98 1.74
CA SER A 185 10.00 -14.25 1.79
C SER A 185 8.52 -14.00 2.13
N SER A 186 7.72 -15.04 2.14
CA SER A 186 6.32 -14.95 2.61
C SER A 186 6.17 -14.43 4.05
N GLY A 187 7.19 -14.52 4.89
CA GLY A 187 7.19 -14.03 6.28
C GLY A 187 7.91 -12.70 6.49
N ILE A 188 8.66 -12.20 5.49
CA ILE A 188 9.56 -11.06 5.66
C ILE A 188 9.40 -10.06 4.52
N LEU A 189 8.97 -8.85 4.89
CA LEU A 189 8.97 -7.65 4.06
C LEU A 189 9.97 -6.64 4.64
N MET A 190 10.76 -6.02 3.78
CA MET A 190 11.76 -5.02 4.15
C MET A 190 11.56 -3.73 3.34
N THR A 191 11.97 -2.60 3.91
CA THR A 191 12.06 -1.34 3.16
C THR A 191 13.33 -1.31 2.34
N VAL A 192 13.24 -0.83 1.11
CA VAL A 192 14.39 -0.50 0.29
C VAL A 192 14.69 0.97 0.50
N ARG A 193 15.86 1.28 1.04
CA ARG A 193 16.33 2.66 1.15
C ARG A 193 17.09 2.99 -0.13
N PRO A 194 16.90 4.20 -0.71
CA PRO A 194 17.78 4.66 -1.77
C PRO A 194 19.24 4.59 -1.27
N GLN A 195 20.13 4.07 -2.09
CA GLN A 195 21.56 4.22 -1.81
C GLN A 195 21.90 5.69 -2.05
N ILE A 196 22.32 6.38 -0.98
CA ILE A 196 22.83 7.76 -1.02
C ILE A 196 24.21 7.74 -1.65
#